data_6108091015dfc213da1d2adb8321c75c
#
_entry.id   6108091015dfc213da1d2adb8321c75c
#
_cell.length_a   1.000
_cell.length_b   1.000
_cell.length_c   1.000
_cell.angle_alpha   90.00
_cell.angle_beta   90.00
_cell.angle_gamma   90.00
#
_symmetry.space_group_name_H-M   'P 1'
#
loop_
_entity.id
_entity.type
_entity.pdbx_description
1 polymer ?
#
loop_
_entity_poly.entity_id
_entity_poly.type
_entity_poly.pdbx_seq_one_letter_code
_entity_poly.pdbx_strand_id
1 'polypeptide(L)'
;MIPTESYNCYEYFKNNTAAFGDYDAAIHFGHRIKRSALLSDIDRLAAYFKSAGLRRGDVYTVFLPTCVQSFVAFYALNKIGVIANIVHPLTPPELLKETMDAVGSKGVMLMDLLAKPYVDMLNFHNVQIFCARLRFRRKAKSI
;
A
#
# COMPACT_ATOMS: atom_id res chain seq x y z
N MET A 1 28.20 -0.67 -7.99
CA MET A 1 27.84 -1.79 -8.88
C MET A 1 26.39 -2.14 -8.58
N ILE A 2 25.48 -1.95 -9.53
CA ILE A 2 24.07 -2.36 -9.38
C ILE A 2 24.07 -3.88 -9.48
N PRO A 3 23.53 -4.62 -8.49
CA PRO A 3 23.46 -6.08 -8.58
C PRO A 3 22.68 -6.48 -9.83
N THR A 4 23.25 -7.33 -10.65
CA THR A 4 22.63 -7.87 -11.87
C THR A 4 21.54 -8.91 -11.59
N GLU A 5 21.31 -9.25 -10.33
CA GLU A 5 20.19 -10.09 -9.91
C GLU A 5 18.93 -9.24 -9.77
N SER A 6 17.85 -9.68 -10.40
CA SER A 6 16.56 -8.99 -10.42
C SER A 6 15.86 -9.07 -9.05
N TYR A 7 16.35 -8.31 -8.08
CA TYR A 7 15.66 -8.12 -6.82
C TYR A 7 14.48 -7.16 -7.03
N ASN A 8 13.32 -7.52 -6.53
CA ASN A 8 12.25 -6.54 -6.37
C ASN A 8 12.55 -5.61 -5.17
N CYS A 9 11.88 -4.45 -5.12
CA CYS A 9 12.13 -3.45 -4.06
C CYS A 9 11.88 -4.01 -2.65
N TYR A 10 10.94 -4.93 -2.47
CA TYR A 10 10.66 -5.56 -1.20
C TYR A 10 11.85 -6.42 -0.72
N GLU A 11 12.38 -7.28 -1.59
CA GLU A 11 13.53 -8.13 -1.26
C GLU A 11 14.78 -7.30 -1.01
N TYR A 12 15.00 -6.27 -1.84
CA TYR A 12 16.08 -5.32 -1.62
C TYR A 12 15.99 -4.66 -0.24
N PHE A 13 14.81 -4.11 0.12
CA PHE A 13 14.58 -3.53 1.44
C PHE A 13 14.82 -4.54 2.56
N LYS A 14 14.20 -5.71 2.47
CA LYS A 14 14.29 -6.77 3.49
C LYS A 14 15.71 -7.21 3.73
N ASN A 15 16.48 -7.48 2.67
CA ASN A 15 17.82 -8.04 2.74
C ASN A 15 18.85 -6.99 3.21
N ASN A 16 18.81 -5.79 2.64
CA ASN A 16 19.78 -4.75 2.98
C ASN A 16 19.56 -4.13 4.37
N THR A 17 18.39 -4.30 4.97
CA THR A 17 18.11 -3.81 6.31
C THR A 17 18.23 -4.87 7.39
N ALA A 18 18.50 -6.13 7.03
CA ALA A 18 18.58 -7.24 7.99
C ALA A 18 19.72 -7.07 9.01
N ALA A 19 20.85 -6.53 8.58
CA ALA A 19 22.04 -6.34 9.43
C ALA A 19 21.84 -5.28 10.54
N PHE A 20 20.84 -4.40 10.42
CA PHE A 20 20.61 -3.31 11.37
C PHE A 20 19.71 -3.71 12.56
N GLY A 21 19.29 -4.98 12.64
CA GLY A 21 18.42 -5.47 13.70
C GLY A 21 16.98 -4.92 13.60
N ASP A 22 16.28 -4.85 14.73
CA ASP A 22 14.88 -4.40 14.79
C ASP A 22 14.77 -2.91 15.17
N TYR A 23 15.26 -2.05 14.30
CA TYR A 23 15.23 -0.60 14.46
C TYR A 23 13.84 -0.01 14.20
N ASP A 24 13.66 1.28 14.50
CA ASP A 24 12.45 2.03 14.17
C ASP A 24 12.43 2.36 12.67
N ALA A 25 11.73 1.55 11.88
CA ALA A 25 11.70 1.67 10.43
C ALA A 25 10.79 2.80 9.93
N ALA A 26 9.83 3.23 10.74
CA ALA A 26 8.98 4.37 10.45
C ALA A 26 8.57 5.09 11.74
N ILE A 27 8.36 6.42 11.63
CA ILE A 27 7.74 7.22 12.67
C ILE A 27 6.55 7.95 12.05
N HIS A 28 5.35 7.70 12.58
CA HIS A 28 4.12 8.28 12.04
C HIS A 28 3.27 8.82 13.18
N PHE A 29 3.01 10.13 13.18
CA PHE A 29 2.31 10.83 14.27
C PHE A 29 2.84 10.48 15.67
N GLY A 30 4.17 10.44 15.83
CA GLY A 30 4.83 10.12 17.10
C GLY A 30 4.87 8.62 17.46
N HIS A 31 4.22 7.75 16.70
CA HIS A 31 4.31 6.30 16.87
C HIS A 31 5.51 5.73 16.11
N ARG A 32 6.34 5.00 16.83
CA ARG A 32 7.49 4.28 16.28
C ARG A 32 7.05 2.89 15.83
N ILE A 33 7.39 2.54 14.61
CA ILE A 33 7.06 1.24 14.00
C ILE A 33 8.36 0.49 13.76
N LYS A 34 8.50 -0.64 14.43
CA LYS A 34 9.67 -1.50 14.29
C LYS A 34 9.71 -2.14 12.90
N ARG A 35 10.93 -2.42 12.44
CA ARG A 35 11.15 -3.12 11.17
C ARG A 35 10.39 -4.44 11.11
N SER A 36 10.44 -5.25 12.17
CA SER A 36 9.72 -6.53 12.25
C SER A 36 8.22 -6.37 12.10
N ALA A 37 7.63 -5.36 12.76
CA ALA A 37 6.20 -5.06 12.64
C ALA A 37 5.84 -4.61 11.22
N LEU A 38 6.65 -3.76 10.60
CA LEU A 38 6.45 -3.29 9.23
C LEU A 38 6.48 -4.47 8.24
N LEU A 39 7.47 -5.37 8.36
CA LEU A 39 7.57 -6.56 7.51
C LEU A 39 6.37 -7.50 7.71
N SER A 40 5.92 -7.69 8.95
CA SER A 40 4.73 -8.48 9.24
C SER A 40 3.46 -7.91 8.61
N ASP A 41 3.29 -6.58 8.64
CA ASP A 41 2.15 -5.92 7.99
C ASP A 41 2.19 -6.06 6.47
N ILE A 42 3.38 -5.92 5.87
CA ILE A 42 3.60 -6.17 4.43
C ILE A 42 3.22 -7.60 4.06
N ASP A 43 3.66 -8.59 4.86
CA ASP A 43 3.40 -10.00 4.60
C ASP A 43 1.91 -10.34 4.66
N ARG A 44 1.21 -9.80 5.65
CA ARG A 44 -0.24 -9.96 5.79
C ARG A 44 -1.02 -9.34 4.64
N LEU A 45 -0.64 -8.12 4.23
CA LEU A 45 -1.31 -7.45 3.12
C LEU A 45 -1.01 -8.12 1.78
N ALA A 46 0.21 -8.62 1.58
CA ALA A 46 0.59 -9.39 0.40
C ALA A 46 -0.22 -10.69 0.29
N ALA A 47 -0.41 -11.40 1.42
CA ALA A 47 -1.25 -12.59 1.47
C ALA A 47 -2.71 -12.27 1.13
N TYR A 48 -3.24 -11.16 1.66
CA TYR A 48 -4.58 -10.68 1.32
C TYR A 48 -4.73 -10.40 -0.17
N PHE A 49 -3.81 -9.64 -0.79
CA PHE A 49 -3.86 -9.36 -2.21
C PHE A 49 -3.83 -10.63 -3.08
N LYS A 50 -3.02 -11.62 -2.70
CA LYS A 50 -3.04 -12.93 -3.37
C LYS A 50 -4.39 -13.63 -3.25
N SER A 51 -4.98 -13.63 -2.05
CA SER A 51 -6.30 -14.25 -1.82
C SER A 51 -7.42 -13.52 -2.57
N ALA A 52 -7.27 -12.22 -2.79
CA ALA A 52 -8.16 -11.40 -3.61
C ALA A 52 -7.96 -11.60 -5.13
N GLY A 53 -7.05 -12.49 -5.54
CA GLY A 53 -6.84 -12.90 -6.92
C GLY A 53 -5.81 -12.10 -7.71
N LEU A 54 -5.09 -11.16 -7.08
CA LEU A 54 -4.01 -10.42 -7.75
C LEU A 54 -2.82 -11.33 -8.08
N ARG A 55 -2.28 -11.17 -9.27
CA ARG A 55 -1.20 -11.98 -9.83
C ARG A 55 -0.04 -11.10 -10.30
N ARG A 56 1.12 -11.73 -10.45
CA ARG A 56 2.30 -11.06 -11.04
C ARG A 56 1.94 -10.44 -12.39
N GLY A 57 2.34 -9.18 -12.56
CA GLY A 57 2.08 -8.38 -13.76
C GLY A 57 0.77 -7.61 -13.75
N ASP A 58 -0.17 -7.90 -12.83
CA ASP A 58 -1.33 -7.05 -12.64
C ASP A 58 -0.91 -5.65 -12.17
N VAL A 59 -1.76 -4.67 -12.47
CA VAL A 59 -1.62 -3.30 -11.95
C VAL A 59 -2.65 -3.07 -10.86
N TYR A 60 -2.24 -2.45 -9.75
CA TYR A 60 -3.13 -2.07 -8.66
C TYR A 60 -2.84 -0.64 -8.20
N THR A 61 -3.88 0.19 -8.07
CA THR A 61 -3.75 1.60 -7.74
C THR A 61 -3.65 1.83 -6.24
N VAL A 62 -2.63 2.57 -5.82
CA VAL A 62 -2.46 3.04 -4.43
C VAL A 62 -2.80 4.53 -4.39
N PHE A 63 -3.97 4.84 -3.88
CA PHE A 63 -4.55 6.19 -3.78
C PHE A 63 -4.57 6.62 -2.31
N LEU A 64 -3.37 6.75 -1.74
CA LEU A 64 -3.14 7.07 -0.33
C LEU A 64 -2.18 8.26 -0.19
N PRO A 65 -2.31 9.07 0.86
CA PRO A 65 -1.29 10.05 1.21
C PRO A 65 0.00 9.34 1.62
N THR A 66 1.08 10.12 1.77
CA THR A 66 2.34 9.60 2.33
C THR A 66 2.13 9.20 3.79
N CYS A 67 1.88 7.92 4.02
CA CYS A 67 1.63 7.32 5.33
C CYS A 67 2.20 5.91 5.39
N VAL A 68 2.22 5.30 6.56
CA VAL A 68 2.75 3.93 6.71
C VAL A 68 1.97 2.92 5.86
N GLN A 69 0.67 3.11 5.74
CA GLN A 69 -0.19 2.23 4.94
C GLN A 69 0.18 2.26 3.46
N SER A 70 0.59 3.42 2.91
CA SER A 70 1.04 3.51 1.52
C SER A 70 2.35 2.76 1.30
N PHE A 71 3.29 2.80 2.25
CA PHE A 71 4.52 2.01 2.22
C PHE A 71 4.22 0.51 2.29
N VAL A 72 3.36 0.10 3.22
CA VAL A 72 2.96 -1.30 3.36
C VAL A 72 2.30 -1.80 2.08
N ALA A 73 1.40 -1.01 1.48
CA ALA A 73 0.74 -1.34 0.22
C ALA A 73 1.75 -1.50 -0.92
N PHE A 74 2.66 -0.53 -1.08
CA PHE A 74 3.68 -0.57 -2.13
C PHE A 74 4.54 -1.84 -2.05
N TYR A 75 5.10 -2.13 -0.86
CA TYR A 75 5.95 -3.30 -0.69
C TYR A 75 5.17 -4.62 -0.75
N ALA A 76 3.92 -4.64 -0.30
CA ALA A 76 3.07 -5.83 -0.40
C ALA A 76 2.76 -6.20 -1.86
N LEU A 77 2.41 -5.20 -2.69
CA LEU A 77 2.20 -5.38 -4.13
C LEU A 77 3.50 -5.83 -4.80
N ASN A 78 4.59 -5.13 -4.51
CA ASN A 78 5.90 -5.43 -5.08
C ASN A 78 6.37 -6.85 -4.73
N LYS A 79 6.15 -7.31 -3.48
CA LYS A 79 6.47 -8.66 -3.02
C LYS A 79 5.82 -9.74 -3.88
N ILE A 80 4.61 -9.53 -4.34
CA ILE A 80 3.87 -10.50 -5.17
C ILE A 80 3.99 -10.25 -6.68
N GLY A 81 4.82 -9.26 -7.07
CA GLY A 81 5.08 -8.91 -8.46
C GLY A 81 3.97 -8.12 -9.14
N VAL A 82 3.08 -7.49 -8.37
CA VAL A 82 2.04 -6.57 -8.85
C VAL A 82 2.63 -5.18 -9.00
N ILE A 83 2.27 -4.49 -10.05
CA ILE A 83 2.72 -3.12 -10.35
C ILE A 83 1.88 -2.14 -9.55
N ALA A 84 2.51 -1.35 -8.69
CA ALA A 84 1.86 -0.31 -7.93
C ALA A 84 1.73 0.97 -8.78
N ASN A 85 0.50 1.34 -9.15
CA ASN A 85 0.18 2.64 -9.76
C ASN A 85 -0.11 3.63 -8.64
N ILE A 86 0.82 4.54 -8.36
CA ILE A 86 0.69 5.51 -7.26
C ILE A 86 0.06 6.78 -7.79
N VAL A 87 -1.12 7.14 -7.28
CA VAL A 87 -1.87 8.32 -7.67
C VAL A 87 -2.03 9.26 -6.47
N HIS A 88 -1.95 10.56 -6.73
CA HIS A 88 -2.05 11.57 -5.69
C HIS A 88 -3.43 11.56 -5.02
N PRO A 89 -3.54 11.58 -3.69
CA PRO A 89 -4.81 11.37 -2.96
C PRO A 89 -5.84 12.49 -3.11
N LEU A 90 -5.48 13.61 -3.74
CA LEU A 90 -6.40 14.70 -4.07
C LEU A 90 -6.80 14.71 -5.55
N THR A 91 -6.46 13.68 -6.32
CA THR A 91 -6.90 13.56 -7.70
C THR A 91 -8.43 13.43 -7.76
N PRO A 92 -9.13 14.22 -8.57
CA PRO A 92 -10.58 14.10 -8.72
C PRO A 92 -11.02 12.70 -9.13
N PRO A 93 -12.25 12.28 -8.75
CA PRO A 93 -12.74 10.92 -9.03
C PRO A 93 -12.68 10.53 -10.52
N GLU A 94 -13.08 11.43 -11.41
CA GLU A 94 -13.10 11.20 -12.86
C GLU A 94 -11.68 10.94 -13.38
N LEU A 95 -10.71 11.78 -12.97
CA LEU A 95 -9.32 11.64 -13.38
C LEU A 95 -8.66 10.40 -12.77
N LEU A 96 -9.03 10.01 -11.54
CA LEU A 96 -8.60 8.76 -10.95
C LEU A 96 -9.06 7.57 -11.79
N LYS A 97 -10.34 7.58 -12.20
CA LYS A 97 -10.90 6.55 -13.07
C LYS A 97 -10.16 6.45 -14.40
N GLU A 98 -9.97 7.60 -15.07
CA GLU A 98 -9.22 7.65 -16.35
C GLU A 98 -7.80 7.09 -16.19
N THR A 99 -7.11 7.46 -15.10
CA THR A 99 -5.77 6.96 -14.80
C THR A 99 -5.76 5.45 -14.56
N MET A 100 -6.75 4.93 -13.84
CA MET A 100 -6.88 3.50 -13.58
C MET A 100 -7.19 2.71 -14.87
N ASP A 101 -8.07 3.22 -15.70
CA ASP A 101 -8.44 2.62 -16.99
C ASP A 101 -7.23 2.59 -17.95
N ALA A 102 -6.47 3.69 -18.02
CA ALA A 102 -5.29 3.80 -18.88
C ALA A 102 -4.21 2.76 -18.58
N VAL A 103 -4.08 2.34 -17.31
CA VAL A 103 -3.08 1.34 -16.91
C VAL A 103 -3.69 -0.06 -16.69
N GLY A 104 -4.98 -0.24 -16.91
CA GLY A 104 -5.68 -1.51 -16.68
C GLY A 104 -5.66 -1.96 -15.23
N SER A 105 -5.81 -1.02 -14.28
CA SER A 105 -5.75 -1.32 -12.85
C SER A 105 -6.87 -2.25 -12.40
N LYS A 106 -6.52 -3.31 -11.68
CA LYS A 106 -7.47 -4.31 -11.15
C LYS A 106 -8.21 -3.86 -9.90
N GLY A 107 -7.71 -2.81 -9.24
CA GLY A 107 -8.33 -2.30 -8.04
C GLY A 107 -7.64 -1.08 -7.50
N VAL A 108 -8.15 -0.57 -6.39
CA VAL A 108 -7.61 0.62 -5.73
C VAL A 108 -7.65 0.49 -4.22
N MET A 109 -6.60 0.96 -3.57
CA MET A 109 -6.56 1.17 -2.13
C MET A 109 -6.80 2.65 -1.83
N LEU A 110 -7.89 2.93 -1.11
CA LEU A 110 -8.34 4.26 -0.72
C LEU A 110 -8.20 4.48 0.78
N MET A 111 -8.13 5.73 1.20
CA MET A 111 -8.30 6.11 2.60
C MET A 111 -9.79 6.14 2.96
N ASP A 112 -10.18 5.50 4.08
CA ASP A 112 -11.58 5.37 4.52
C ASP A 112 -12.32 6.70 4.68
N LEU A 113 -11.62 7.73 5.17
CA LEU A 113 -12.19 9.08 5.37
C LEU A 113 -12.61 9.78 4.06
N LEU A 114 -11.99 9.44 2.94
CA LEU A 114 -12.23 10.06 1.64
C LEU A 114 -12.90 9.10 0.64
N ALA A 115 -13.22 7.88 1.07
CA ALA A 115 -13.60 6.81 0.17
C ALA A 115 -14.96 7.04 -0.52
N LYS A 116 -15.95 7.65 0.17
CA LYS A 116 -17.34 7.67 -0.30
C LYS A 116 -17.54 8.14 -1.74
N PRO A 117 -17.10 9.34 -2.18
CA PRO A 117 -17.33 9.80 -3.56
C PRO A 117 -16.62 8.93 -4.60
N TYR A 118 -15.50 8.29 -4.22
CA TYR A 118 -14.73 7.42 -5.10
C TYR A 118 -15.34 6.03 -5.21
N VAL A 119 -15.83 5.48 -4.09
CA VAL A 119 -16.49 4.17 -4.04
C VAL A 119 -17.76 4.17 -4.88
N ASP A 120 -18.60 5.20 -4.74
CA ASP A 120 -19.85 5.31 -5.49
C ASP A 120 -19.58 5.32 -7.00
N MET A 121 -18.53 6.00 -7.45
CA MET A 121 -18.15 6.03 -8.87
C MET A 121 -17.51 4.72 -9.33
N LEU A 122 -16.62 4.12 -8.54
CA LEU A 122 -15.83 2.94 -8.93
C LEU A 122 -16.63 1.62 -8.85
N ASN A 123 -17.67 1.55 -8.02
CA ASN A 123 -18.53 0.37 -7.91
C ASN A 123 -19.24 -0.02 -9.22
N PHE A 124 -19.42 0.94 -10.14
CA PHE A 124 -19.98 0.69 -11.47
C PHE A 124 -19.01 -0.05 -12.43
N HIS A 125 -17.76 -0.27 -12.04
CA HIS A 125 -16.70 -0.74 -12.94
C HIS A 125 -16.05 -2.07 -12.56
N ASN A 126 -16.65 -2.87 -11.66
CA ASN A 126 -16.08 -4.15 -11.18
C ASN A 126 -14.62 -4.07 -10.67
N VAL A 127 -14.26 -2.96 -10.03
CA VAL A 127 -12.93 -2.71 -9.48
C VAL A 127 -12.88 -3.16 -8.03
N GLN A 128 -11.82 -3.87 -7.65
CA GLN A 128 -11.60 -4.23 -6.24
C GLN A 128 -11.21 -3.00 -5.43
N ILE A 129 -12.04 -2.62 -4.45
CA ILE A 129 -11.80 -1.47 -3.59
C ILE A 129 -11.38 -1.95 -2.20
N PHE A 130 -10.26 -1.45 -1.72
CA PHE A 130 -9.78 -1.67 -0.37
C PHE A 130 -9.68 -0.34 0.38
N CYS A 131 -10.41 -0.23 1.50
CA CYS A 131 -10.37 0.96 2.35
C CYS A 131 -9.32 0.80 3.46
N ALA A 132 -8.26 1.60 3.41
CA ALA A 132 -7.26 1.65 4.45
C ALA A 132 -7.70 2.58 5.58
N ARG A 133 -7.79 2.05 6.79
CA ARG A 133 -8.09 2.85 7.98
C ARG A 133 -6.82 3.43 8.57
N LEU A 134 -6.73 4.74 8.63
CA LEU A 134 -5.71 5.44 9.41
C LEU A 134 -6.10 5.39 10.89
N ARG A 135 -5.67 4.34 11.61
CA ARG A 135 -5.89 4.27 13.06
C ARG A 135 -4.91 5.18 13.78
N PHE A 136 -5.39 6.32 14.24
CA PHE A 136 -4.75 7.08 15.29
C PHE A 136 -5.08 6.39 16.64
N ARG A 137 -4.17 5.59 17.20
CA ARG A 137 -4.29 5.19 18.60
C ARG A 137 -4.08 6.44 19.47
N ARG A 138 -5.14 7.13 19.86
CA ARG A 138 -5.05 8.02 21.00
C ARG A 138 -4.66 7.17 22.20
N LYS A 139 -3.49 7.42 22.79
CA LYS A 139 -3.25 6.99 24.17
C LYS A 139 -4.36 7.64 24.99
N ALA A 140 -5.22 6.84 25.62
CA ALA A 140 -6.06 7.32 26.69
C ALA A 140 -5.12 7.97 27.72
N LYS A 141 -5.25 9.27 27.96
CA LYS A 141 -4.64 9.90 29.12
C LYS A 141 -5.31 9.23 30.32
N SER A 142 -4.58 8.43 31.07
CA SER A 142 -4.96 8.07 32.41
C SER A 142 -5.00 9.38 33.21
N ILE A 143 -6.18 9.74 33.70
CA ILE A 143 -6.42 10.76 34.70
C ILE A 143 -5.89 10.22 36.02
#